data_88ac38cfc2ab536933f91f6f372ea248
#
_entry.id   88ac38cfc2ab536933f91f6f372ea248
#
_cell.length_a   1.000
_cell.length_b   1.000
_cell.length_c   1.000
_cell.angle_alpha   90.00
_cell.angle_beta   90.00
_cell.angle_gamma   90.00
#
_symmetry.space_group_name_H-M   'P 1'
#
loop_
_entity.id
_entity.type
_entity.pdbx_description
1 polymer ?
#
loop_
_entity_poly.entity_id
_entity_poly.type
_entity_poly.pdbx_seq_one_letter_code
_entity_poly.pdbx_strand_id
1 'polypeptide(L)'
;MKDLLSPGSLVTMAGGVLTVVGAVAYGSGNANLSLPTIFYGIPILLGGLALKSSELPPARRVTPKSALKSEREQAAPELTKLLGDVTRWRYGQKAHLESSLEALKLWDDDNPPQLEEIEELNEEGRYGLRLRFQLGAIPLEHWQARQDRLSRFFSKGLQAELTPLDNDRLDLRLLPVVDG
;
A
#
# COMPACT_ATOMS: atom_id res chain seq x y z
N MET A 1 15.15 4.56 -4.89
CA MET A 1 14.67 5.59 -5.85
C MET A 1 13.14 5.77 -5.90
N LYS A 2 12.33 4.72 -5.60
CA LYS A 2 10.85 4.86 -5.55
C LYS A 2 10.36 5.79 -4.43
N ASP A 3 11.08 5.86 -3.32
CA ASP A 3 10.70 6.68 -2.15
C ASP A 3 10.85 8.19 -2.38
N LEU A 4 11.72 8.61 -3.29
CA LEU A 4 11.91 10.02 -3.67
C LEU A 4 10.76 10.58 -4.52
N LEU A 5 9.95 9.72 -5.12
CA LEU A 5 8.81 10.10 -5.96
C LEU A 5 7.46 9.97 -5.23
N SER A 6 7.49 9.73 -3.93
CA SER A 6 6.26 9.70 -3.15
C SER A 6 5.65 11.11 -3.04
N PRO A 7 4.30 11.23 -2.96
CA PRO A 7 3.65 12.53 -2.80
C PRO A 7 4.14 13.31 -1.59
N GLY A 8 4.33 12.65 -0.43
CA GLY A 8 4.88 13.29 0.76
C GLY A 8 6.31 13.81 0.56
N SER A 9 7.16 13.04 -0.14
CA SER A 9 8.51 13.50 -0.49
C SER A 9 8.49 14.73 -1.40
N LEU A 10 7.59 14.76 -2.39
CA LEU A 10 7.45 15.91 -3.31
C LEU A 10 7.02 17.18 -2.56
N VAL A 11 6.04 17.07 -1.67
CA VAL A 11 5.59 18.21 -0.86
C VAL A 11 6.71 18.68 0.10
N THR A 12 7.42 17.74 0.74
CA THR A 12 8.57 18.07 1.62
C THR A 12 9.67 18.79 0.86
N MET A 13 10.03 18.32 -0.33
CA MET A 13 11.03 18.95 -1.18
C MET A 13 10.60 20.36 -1.60
N ALA A 14 9.36 20.54 -2.04
CA ALA A 14 8.83 21.86 -2.42
C ALA A 14 8.88 22.85 -1.25
N GLY A 15 8.42 22.44 -0.06
CA GLY A 15 8.50 23.25 1.15
C GLY A 15 9.93 23.58 1.56
N GLY A 16 10.84 22.60 1.47
CA GLY A 16 12.27 22.78 1.75
C GLY A 16 12.92 23.80 0.80
N VAL A 17 12.67 23.69 -0.50
CA VAL A 17 13.18 24.64 -1.50
C VAL A 17 12.68 26.08 -1.22
N LEU A 18 11.37 26.23 -0.98
CA LEU A 18 10.79 27.54 -0.64
C LEU A 18 11.40 28.12 0.63
N THR A 19 11.60 27.31 1.66
CA THR A 19 12.21 27.76 2.94
C THR A 19 13.64 28.22 2.72
N VAL A 20 14.45 27.47 1.96
CA VAL A 20 15.84 27.84 1.67
C VAL A 20 15.91 29.12 0.84
N VAL A 21 15.10 29.25 -0.22
CA VAL A 21 15.02 30.48 -1.02
C VAL A 21 14.65 31.69 -0.16
N GLY A 22 13.68 31.51 0.74
CA GLY A 22 13.28 32.57 1.69
C GLY A 22 14.38 32.96 2.63
N ALA A 23 15.13 32.00 3.19
CA ALA A 23 16.27 32.27 4.08
C ALA A 23 17.39 33.02 3.36
N VAL A 24 17.74 32.64 2.13
CA VAL A 24 18.74 33.36 1.32
C VAL A 24 18.27 34.77 0.96
N ALA A 25 17.00 34.94 0.59
CA ALA A 25 16.42 36.26 0.31
C ALA A 25 16.40 37.15 1.53
N TYR A 26 16.16 36.60 2.71
CA TYR A 26 16.24 37.35 3.99
C TYR A 26 17.65 37.85 4.26
N GLY A 27 18.65 36.98 4.11
CA GLY A 27 20.07 37.37 4.30
C GLY A 27 20.55 38.41 3.29
N SER A 28 19.94 38.47 2.09
CA SER A 28 20.25 39.53 1.09
C SER A 28 19.38 40.79 1.20
N GLY A 29 18.55 40.92 2.22
CA GLY A 29 17.70 42.08 2.44
C GLY A 29 16.47 42.18 1.53
N ASN A 30 16.15 41.15 0.80
CA ASN A 30 14.98 41.11 -0.13
C ASN A 30 13.70 40.68 0.62
N ALA A 31 13.06 41.62 1.33
CA ALA A 31 11.87 41.36 2.12
C ALA A 31 10.68 40.90 1.25
N ASN A 32 10.54 41.41 0.02
CA ASN A 32 9.44 41.06 -0.86
C ASN A 32 9.45 39.58 -1.30
N LEU A 33 10.63 38.97 -1.33
CA LEU A 33 10.78 37.55 -1.67
C LEU A 33 10.83 36.69 -0.39
N SER A 34 11.53 37.16 0.67
CA SER A 34 11.74 36.34 1.87
C SER A 34 10.45 36.09 2.66
N LEU A 35 9.62 37.13 2.84
CA LEU A 35 8.39 37.01 3.64
C LEU A 35 7.42 35.94 3.09
N PRO A 36 6.99 35.99 1.81
CA PRO A 36 6.05 34.98 1.31
C PRO A 36 6.68 33.59 1.22
N THR A 37 7.96 33.47 0.83
CA THR A 37 8.60 32.16 0.69
C THR A 37 8.82 31.46 2.02
N ILE A 38 9.17 32.19 3.10
CA ILE A 38 9.25 31.62 4.44
C ILE A 38 7.86 31.30 4.98
N PHE A 39 6.91 32.23 4.83
CA PHE A 39 5.56 32.08 5.35
C PHE A 39 4.84 30.85 4.80
N TYR A 40 4.99 30.57 3.51
CA TYR A 40 4.43 29.36 2.88
C TYR A 40 5.38 28.16 2.94
N GLY A 41 6.69 28.37 2.84
CA GLY A 41 7.69 27.32 2.81
C GLY A 41 7.70 26.45 4.05
N ILE A 42 7.71 27.07 5.25
CA ILE A 42 7.75 26.35 6.52
C ILE A 42 6.49 25.48 6.73
N PRO A 43 5.24 25.97 6.59
CA PRO A 43 4.05 25.14 6.72
C PRO A 43 3.99 24.00 5.68
N ILE A 44 4.40 24.26 4.43
CA ILE A 44 4.44 23.22 3.38
C ILE A 44 5.50 22.16 3.74
N LEU A 45 6.67 22.56 4.22
CA LEU A 45 7.71 21.63 4.68
C LEU A 45 7.21 20.74 5.82
N LEU A 46 6.62 21.33 6.86
CA LEU A 46 6.10 20.59 8.01
C LEU A 46 4.93 19.67 7.60
N GLY A 47 4.01 20.16 6.76
CA GLY A 47 2.93 19.35 6.20
C GLY A 47 3.46 18.20 5.34
N GLY A 48 4.50 18.43 4.54
CA GLY A 48 5.18 17.42 3.75
C GLY A 48 5.84 16.35 4.63
N LEU A 49 6.51 16.73 5.70
CA LEU A 49 7.10 15.80 6.68
C LEU A 49 6.01 14.96 7.38
N ALA A 50 4.90 15.57 7.78
CA ALA A 50 3.76 14.86 8.38
C ALA A 50 3.13 13.87 7.39
N LEU A 51 2.96 14.26 6.13
CA LEU A 51 2.52 13.33 5.08
C LEU A 51 3.53 12.19 4.91
N LYS A 52 4.81 12.50 4.83
CA LYS A 52 5.87 11.50 4.63
C LYS A 52 5.94 10.49 5.77
N SER A 53 5.76 10.92 7.02
CA SER A 53 5.77 10.04 8.18
C SER A 53 4.58 9.07 8.26
N SER A 54 3.46 9.42 7.61
CA SER A 54 2.25 8.60 7.57
C SER A 54 2.08 7.81 6.27
N GLU A 55 3.07 7.85 5.40
CA GLU A 55 3.03 7.31 4.05
C GLU A 55 3.24 5.79 4.04
N LEU A 56 2.32 5.06 3.40
CA LEU A 56 2.45 3.63 3.17
C LEU A 56 2.69 3.39 1.67
N PRO A 57 3.82 2.76 1.31
CA PRO A 57 4.14 2.51 -0.09
C PRO A 57 3.18 1.49 -0.72
N PRO A 58 2.89 1.63 -2.02
CA PRO A 58 2.10 0.63 -2.73
C PRO A 58 2.87 -0.67 -2.90
N ALA A 59 2.16 -1.80 -2.87
CA ALA A 59 2.72 -3.09 -3.24
C ALA A 59 3.21 -3.08 -4.70
N ARG A 60 4.26 -3.84 -4.97
CA ARG A 60 4.78 -3.99 -6.33
C ARG A 60 3.82 -4.80 -7.17
N ARG A 61 3.21 -4.18 -8.17
CA ARG A 61 2.37 -4.88 -9.13
C ARG A 61 3.23 -5.68 -10.10
N VAL A 62 3.04 -7.00 -10.16
CA VAL A 62 3.76 -7.92 -11.05
C VAL A 62 3.10 -7.92 -12.43
N THR A 63 1.77 -8.04 -12.50
CA THR A 63 1.00 -8.04 -13.74
C THR A 63 0.92 -6.64 -14.34
N PRO A 64 1.30 -6.42 -15.60
CA PRO A 64 1.14 -5.13 -16.28
C PRO A 64 -0.33 -4.66 -16.28
N LYS A 65 -0.55 -3.33 -16.20
CA LYS A 65 -1.92 -2.77 -16.17
C LYS A 65 -2.76 -3.10 -17.40
N SER A 66 -2.11 -3.31 -18.54
CA SER A 66 -2.75 -3.66 -19.82
C SER A 66 -3.14 -5.14 -19.90
N ALA A 67 -2.50 -6.02 -19.12
CA ALA A 67 -2.85 -7.43 -19.06
C ALA A 67 -4.14 -7.62 -18.25
N LEU A 68 -4.89 -8.66 -18.58
CA LEU A 68 -6.11 -9.07 -17.89
C LEU A 68 -7.14 -7.93 -17.68
N LYS A 69 -7.21 -6.98 -18.64
CA LYS A 69 -8.12 -5.84 -18.49
C LYS A 69 -9.59 -6.26 -18.58
N SER A 70 -9.92 -7.11 -19.54
CA SER A 70 -11.27 -7.66 -19.75
C SER A 70 -11.73 -8.52 -18.59
N GLU A 71 -10.85 -9.34 -18.07
CA GLU A 71 -11.10 -10.22 -16.94
C GLU A 71 -11.29 -9.42 -15.65
N ARG A 72 -10.49 -8.39 -15.47
CA ARG A 72 -10.61 -7.45 -14.33
C ARG A 72 -11.92 -6.67 -14.35
N GLU A 73 -12.42 -6.26 -15.53
CA GLU A 73 -13.70 -5.55 -15.66
C GLU A 73 -14.90 -6.43 -15.31
N GLN A 74 -14.75 -7.76 -15.43
CA GLN A 74 -15.77 -8.76 -15.11
C GLN A 74 -15.55 -9.43 -13.74
N ALA A 75 -14.45 -9.08 -13.06
CA ALA A 75 -14.07 -9.69 -11.79
C ALA A 75 -15.00 -9.26 -10.64
N ALA A 76 -15.00 -10.06 -9.58
CA ALA A 76 -15.68 -9.71 -8.34
C ALA A 76 -15.19 -8.32 -7.83
N PRO A 77 -16.11 -7.41 -7.46
CA PRO A 77 -15.78 -6.04 -7.08
C PRO A 77 -14.82 -5.95 -5.90
N GLU A 78 -14.82 -6.95 -5.01
CA GLU A 78 -13.92 -7.05 -3.87
C GLU A 78 -12.47 -7.21 -4.32
N LEU A 79 -12.20 -8.01 -5.34
CA LEU A 79 -10.85 -8.22 -5.89
C LEU A 79 -10.33 -6.93 -6.56
N THR A 80 -11.16 -6.27 -7.35
CA THR A 80 -10.78 -5.01 -8.01
C THR A 80 -10.56 -3.88 -7.03
N LYS A 81 -11.36 -3.81 -5.97
CA LYS A 81 -11.20 -2.87 -4.87
C LYS A 81 -9.89 -3.13 -4.11
N LEU A 82 -9.62 -4.39 -3.74
CA LEU A 82 -8.38 -4.79 -3.07
C LEU A 82 -7.15 -4.45 -3.92
N LEU A 83 -7.16 -4.80 -5.23
CA LEU A 83 -6.09 -4.45 -6.15
C LEU A 83 -5.83 -2.93 -6.19
N GLY A 84 -6.89 -2.13 -6.30
CA GLY A 84 -6.80 -0.67 -6.28
C GLY A 84 -6.27 -0.13 -4.96
N ASP A 85 -6.65 -0.74 -3.85
CA ASP A 85 -6.27 -0.30 -2.51
C ASP A 85 -4.78 -0.52 -2.22
N VAL A 86 -4.25 -1.69 -2.58
CA VAL A 86 -2.85 -2.05 -2.29
C VAL A 86 -1.84 -1.52 -3.32
N THR A 87 -2.30 -1.05 -4.49
CA THR A 87 -1.41 -0.54 -5.56
C THR A 87 -1.28 0.98 -5.59
N ARG A 88 -1.84 1.71 -4.63
CA ARG A 88 -1.75 3.18 -4.50
C ARG A 88 -1.03 3.58 -3.22
N TRP A 89 -0.51 4.82 -3.20
CA TRP A 89 -0.03 5.45 -1.97
C TRP A 89 -1.19 5.68 -0.99
N ARG A 90 -0.93 5.43 0.29
CA ARG A 90 -1.89 5.57 1.39
C ARG A 90 -1.33 6.44 2.48
N TYR A 91 -2.19 7.08 3.27
CA TYR A 91 -1.82 8.03 4.31
C TYR A 91 -2.67 7.81 5.56
N GLY A 92 -2.04 7.71 6.71
CA GLY A 92 -2.62 7.89 8.05
C GLY A 92 -3.77 6.99 8.47
N GLN A 93 -4.38 6.26 7.55
CA GLN A 93 -5.41 5.28 7.86
C GLN A 93 -4.87 3.90 7.52
N LYS A 94 -5.01 2.97 8.47
CA LYS A 94 -4.78 1.56 8.19
C LYS A 94 -5.61 1.19 6.96
N ALA A 95 -4.96 0.70 5.92
CA ALA A 95 -5.66 0.23 4.74
C ALA A 95 -6.65 -0.86 5.13
N HIS A 96 -7.66 -1.05 4.29
CA HIS A 96 -8.64 -2.10 4.50
C HIS A 96 -7.99 -3.48 4.73
N LEU A 97 -6.91 -3.78 3.99
CA LEU A 97 -6.14 -5.00 4.17
C LEU A 97 -5.51 -5.11 5.57
N GLU A 98 -4.88 -4.04 6.06
CA GLU A 98 -4.23 -4.01 7.39
C GLU A 98 -5.25 -4.18 8.51
N SER A 99 -6.36 -3.43 8.45
CA SER A 99 -7.48 -3.58 9.39
C SER A 99 -8.07 -4.98 9.35
N SER A 100 -8.05 -5.62 8.19
CA SER A 100 -8.50 -6.99 7.99
C SER A 100 -7.59 -8.00 8.67
N LEU A 101 -6.28 -7.84 8.50
CA LEU A 101 -5.28 -8.69 9.15
C LEU A 101 -5.32 -8.52 10.67
N GLU A 102 -5.52 -7.31 11.16
CA GLU A 102 -5.68 -7.02 12.59
C GLU A 102 -6.92 -7.72 13.17
N ALA A 103 -8.08 -7.62 12.51
CA ALA A 103 -9.31 -8.31 12.90
C ALA A 103 -9.15 -9.84 12.91
N LEU A 104 -8.30 -10.37 12.06
CA LEU A 104 -7.94 -11.79 12.01
C LEU A 104 -6.84 -12.19 13.00
N LYS A 105 -6.30 -11.24 13.78
CA LYS A 105 -5.13 -11.45 14.66
C LYS A 105 -3.89 -11.94 13.86
N LEU A 106 -3.71 -11.38 12.68
CA LEU A 106 -2.57 -11.56 11.78
C LEU A 106 -1.79 -10.24 11.64
N TRP A 107 -1.77 -9.45 12.69
CA TRP A 107 -1.08 -8.16 12.76
C TRP A 107 -0.25 -8.06 14.04
N ASP A 108 0.90 -7.44 13.93
CA ASP A 108 1.78 -7.05 15.03
C ASP A 108 2.23 -5.61 14.76
N ASP A 109 2.14 -4.73 15.76
CA ASP A 109 2.43 -3.30 15.56
C ASP A 109 3.93 -2.99 15.46
N ASP A 110 4.78 -3.83 16.08
CA ASP A 110 6.23 -3.64 16.09
C ASP A 110 6.90 -4.22 14.82
N ASN A 111 6.40 -5.35 14.33
CA ASN A 111 6.91 -6.00 13.12
C ASN A 111 5.76 -6.62 12.30
N PRO A 112 4.93 -5.77 11.67
CA PRO A 112 3.74 -6.22 10.96
C PRO A 112 4.08 -7.00 9.69
N PRO A 113 3.16 -7.86 9.20
CA PRO A 113 3.26 -8.44 7.88
C PRO A 113 3.29 -7.35 6.81
N GLN A 114 4.20 -7.49 5.85
CA GLN A 114 4.34 -6.52 4.77
C GLN A 114 3.93 -7.12 3.44
N LEU A 115 2.99 -6.47 2.76
CA LEU A 115 2.62 -6.83 1.39
C LEU A 115 3.69 -6.30 0.42
N GLU A 116 4.48 -7.20 -0.15
CA GLU A 116 5.56 -6.87 -1.08
C GLU A 116 5.06 -6.76 -2.52
N GLU A 117 4.25 -7.74 -2.95
CA GLU A 117 3.84 -7.89 -4.34
C GLU A 117 2.36 -8.25 -4.47
N ILE A 118 1.77 -7.80 -5.57
CA ILE A 118 0.47 -8.26 -6.01
C ILE A 118 0.52 -8.65 -7.49
N GLU A 119 -0.07 -9.78 -7.80
CA GLU A 119 -0.21 -10.31 -9.15
C GLU A 119 -1.68 -10.64 -9.44
N GLU A 120 -2.11 -10.31 -10.64
CA GLU A 120 -3.42 -10.72 -11.14
C GLU A 120 -3.28 -12.10 -11.81
N LEU A 121 -4.19 -12.98 -11.50
CA LEU A 121 -4.25 -14.35 -12.01
C LEU A 121 -5.47 -14.53 -12.91
N ASN A 122 -5.34 -15.42 -13.90
CA ASN A 122 -6.47 -15.96 -14.64
C ASN A 122 -6.30 -17.48 -14.67
N GLU A 123 -7.11 -18.17 -13.88
CA GLU A 123 -7.08 -19.62 -13.77
C GLU A 123 -8.40 -20.20 -14.26
N GLU A 124 -8.35 -20.91 -15.38
CA GLU A 124 -9.53 -21.50 -16.00
C GLU A 124 -10.67 -20.50 -16.26
N GLY A 125 -10.30 -19.27 -16.65
CA GLY A 125 -11.26 -18.19 -16.88
C GLY A 125 -11.71 -17.45 -15.62
N ARG A 126 -11.20 -17.81 -14.44
CA ARG A 126 -11.50 -17.14 -13.17
C ARG A 126 -10.42 -16.11 -12.86
N TYR A 127 -10.83 -14.87 -12.74
CA TYR A 127 -9.93 -13.82 -12.31
C TYR A 127 -9.67 -13.91 -10.81
N GLY A 128 -8.40 -13.83 -10.40
CA GLY A 128 -7.99 -13.86 -9.01
C GLY A 128 -6.80 -12.94 -8.73
N LEU A 129 -6.37 -12.92 -7.48
CA LEU A 129 -5.21 -12.16 -7.02
C LEU A 129 -4.28 -13.06 -6.22
N ARG A 130 -2.97 -12.89 -6.42
CA ARG A 130 -1.92 -13.41 -5.54
C ARG A 130 -1.27 -12.23 -4.81
N LEU A 131 -1.27 -12.29 -3.50
CA LEU A 131 -0.65 -11.32 -2.61
C LEU A 131 0.56 -11.98 -1.95
N ARG A 132 1.75 -11.42 -2.12
CA ARG A 132 2.97 -11.92 -1.49
C ARG A 132 3.30 -11.10 -0.27
N PHE A 133 3.36 -11.77 0.87
CA PHE A 133 3.68 -11.17 2.15
C PHE A 133 5.06 -11.60 2.65
N GLN A 134 5.78 -10.68 3.28
CA GLN A 134 6.75 -10.97 4.32
C GLN A 134 6.00 -11.09 5.63
N LEU A 135 6.20 -12.19 6.37
CA LEU A 135 5.33 -12.53 7.53
C LEU A 135 5.54 -11.63 8.76
N GLY A 136 6.71 -10.97 8.88
CA GLY A 136 7.03 -10.18 10.05
C GLY A 136 7.09 -11.04 11.33
N ALA A 137 6.46 -10.58 12.40
CA ALA A 137 6.41 -11.32 13.68
C ALA A 137 5.31 -12.39 13.71
N ILE A 138 4.50 -12.52 12.66
CA ILE A 138 3.37 -13.45 12.65
C ILE A 138 3.80 -14.82 12.09
N PRO A 139 3.84 -15.88 12.91
CA PRO A 139 4.22 -17.22 12.45
C PRO A 139 3.27 -17.77 11.37
N LEU A 140 3.79 -18.58 10.46
CA LEU A 140 3.02 -19.21 9.39
C LEU A 140 1.82 -20.01 9.90
N GLU A 141 1.97 -20.68 11.03
CA GLU A 141 0.91 -21.49 11.67
C GLU A 141 -0.31 -20.64 12.01
N HIS A 142 -0.11 -19.36 12.34
CA HIS A 142 -1.22 -18.44 12.61
C HIS A 142 -2.02 -18.13 11.34
N TRP A 143 -1.34 -18.02 10.20
CA TRP A 143 -2.00 -17.83 8.90
C TRP A 143 -2.79 -19.07 8.49
N GLN A 144 -2.17 -20.24 8.60
CA GLN A 144 -2.80 -21.52 8.29
C GLN A 144 -4.03 -21.78 9.15
N ALA A 145 -3.96 -21.53 10.45
CA ALA A 145 -5.08 -21.69 11.38
C ALA A 145 -6.26 -20.73 11.06
N ARG A 146 -6.05 -19.72 10.22
CA ARG A 146 -7.07 -18.72 9.86
C ARG A 146 -7.45 -18.74 8.39
N GLN A 147 -6.98 -19.71 7.62
CA GLN A 147 -7.23 -19.79 6.18
C GLN A 147 -8.72 -19.72 5.84
N ASP A 148 -9.58 -20.45 6.54
CA ASP A 148 -11.03 -20.43 6.33
C ASP A 148 -11.66 -19.07 6.67
N ARG A 149 -11.07 -18.34 7.64
CA ARG A 149 -11.51 -16.99 7.98
C ARG A 149 -11.06 -15.98 6.94
N LEU A 150 -9.85 -16.12 6.42
CA LEU A 150 -9.34 -15.31 5.31
C LEU A 150 -10.25 -15.40 4.10
N SER A 151 -10.65 -16.63 3.70
CA SER A 151 -11.60 -16.84 2.60
C SER A 151 -12.90 -16.05 2.81
N ARG A 152 -13.54 -16.23 3.96
CA ARG A 152 -14.82 -15.58 4.29
C ARG A 152 -14.69 -14.07 4.51
N PHE A 153 -13.50 -13.61 4.92
CA PHE A 153 -13.28 -12.21 5.22
C PHE A 153 -13.26 -11.35 3.94
N PHE A 154 -12.58 -11.81 2.90
CA PHE A 154 -12.50 -11.06 1.66
C PHE A 154 -13.83 -11.05 0.90
N SER A 155 -14.54 -12.18 0.82
CA SER A 155 -15.92 -12.29 0.34
C SER A 155 -16.43 -13.72 0.53
N LYS A 156 -17.74 -13.90 0.66
CA LYS A 156 -18.38 -15.24 0.72
C LYS A 156 -18.17 -16.07 -0.54
N GLY A 157 -17.85 -15.41 -1.67
CA GLY A 157 -17.62 -16.07 -2.98
C GLY A 157 -16.13 -16.24 -3.30
N LEU A 158 -15.21 -16.00 -2.34
CA LEU A 158 -13.78 -16.17 -2.56
C LEU A 158 -13.21 -17.29 -1.69
N GLN A 159 -12.26 -18.03 -2.27
CA GLN A 159 -11.43 -19.00 -1.57
C GLN A 159 -10.02 -18.43 -1.40
N ALA A 160 -9.46 -18.55 -0.20
CA ALA A 160 -8.08 -18.20 0.10
C ALA A 160 -7.23 -19.47 0.15
N GLU A 161 -6.13 -19.46 -0.60
CA GLU A 161 -5.12 -20.49 -0.58
C GLU A 161 -3.79 -19.92 -0.11
N LEU A 162 -3.12 -20.61 0.81
CA LEU A 162 -1.86 -20.20 1.39
C LEU A 162 -0.74 -21.11 0.89
N THR A 163 0.29 -20.51 0.29
CA THR A 163 1.48 -21.21 -0.16
C THR A 163 2.70 -20.64 0.56
N PRO A 164 3.30 -21.36 1.50
CA PRO A 164 4.53 -20.93 2.15
C PRO A 164 5.68 -20.82 1.14
N LEU A 165 6.53 -19.82 1.32
CA LEU A 165 7.75 -19.61 0.56
C LEU A 165 8.95 -19.54 1.50
N ASP A 166 10.16 -19.62 0.92
CA ASP A 166 11.40 -19.40 1.66
C ASP A 166 11.51 -17.97 2.21
N ASN A 167 12.35 -17.79 3.26
CA ASN A 167 12.64 -16.50 3.88
C ASN A 167 11.40 -15.82 4.51
N ASP A 168 10.63 -16.55 5.29
CA ASP A 168 9.45 -16.06 6.02
C ASP A 168 8.46 -15.31 5.12
N ARG A 169 8.26 -15.82 3.91
CA ARG A 169 7.28 -15.27 2.95
C ARG A 169 6.12 -16.21 2.73
N LEU A 170 5.00 -15.63 2.34
CA LEU A 170 3.75 -16.32 2.09
C LEU A 170 3.07 -15.75 0.85
N ASP A 171 2.62 -16.61 -0.05
CA ASP A 171 1.67 -16.24 -1.09
C ASP A 171 0.24 -16.56 -0.61
N LEU A 172 -0.59 -15.54 -0.57
CA LEU A 172 -2.04 -15.64 -0.38
C LEU A 172 -2.72 -15.49 -1.74
N ARG A 173 -3.37 -16.55 -2.22
CA ARG A 173 -4.15 -16.54 -3.46
C ARG A 173 -5.63 -16.41 -3.13
N LEU A 174 -6.31 -15.50 -3.82
CA LEU A 174 -7.75 -15.27 -3.71
C LEU A 174 -8.39 -15.58 -5.06
N LEU A 175 -9.21 -16.59 -5.11
CA LEU A 175 -9.92 -17.05 -6.30
C LEU A 175 -11.42 -17.14 -6.02
N PRO A 176 -12.30 -16.89 -7.02
CA PRO A 176 -13.72 -17.17 -6.88
C PRO A 176 -13.96 -18.67 -6.62
N VAL A 177 -14.89 -18.95 -5.73
CA VAL A 177 -15.34 -20.34 -5.45
C VAL A 177 -15.97 -20.89 -6.71
N VAL A 178 -15.68 -22.14 -7.04
CA VAL A 178 -16.41 -22.87 -8.09
C VAL A 178 -17.71 -23.35 -7.47
N ASP A 179 -18.84 -22.78 -7.90
CA ASP A 179 -20.14 -23.35 -7.59
C ASP A 179 -20.21 -24.71 -8.33
N GLY A 180 -20.16 -25.80 -7.54
CA GLY A 180 -20.27 -27.17 -8.02
C GLY A 180 -21.73 -27.54 -8.37
#